data_a1415b2a52f49fcd6f9d6735a9c23c67
#
_entry.id   a1415b2a52f49fcd6f9d6735a9c23c67
#
_cell.length_a   1.000
_cell.length_b   1.000
_cell.length_c   1.000
_cell.angle_alpha   90.00
_cell.angle_beta   90.00
_cell.angle_gamma   90.00
#
_symmetry.space_group_name_H-M   'P 1'
#
loop_
_entity.id
_entity.type
_entity.pdbx_description
1 polymer ?
#
loop_
_entity_poly.entity_id
_entity_poly.type
_entity_poly.pdbx_seq_one_letter_code
_entity_poly.pdbx_strand_id
1 'polypeptide(L)'
;MLYQLFVLTGIGLFFVNLILNLVALKRPSRKAVVPFHKPLVSVLIPARNEERNIGRCLKSVLNQDYPNFEVLVLDDNSSDRTAEIVGEMVEKDHRVQLIKGKPLPEGWAGKCFACHQLSRNAHGSWLLFIDADTFSEPHMIRSTLNLAIMSNAAMLSGFPRQKLYGITEKIVIPILFYFVIMSWFPLWLFHSWKKPGPTLAIGQFLLFKREDYDGIGGHESVKTRIMEDVWFGIEMHRLGRRILSVDLSRVLTTRMYTNMGNMAEGCIKWFYSVAALSPIALSGFVLVAYIFFLAPFYWVFVRPVNDLGADGLIMDWGTIVLIQIGLILLMRIITDFYFRGSKISFVFHPLGMAFLILAVIVGASRRALGVGIAWKDRLYHSISNIK
;
A
#
# COMPACT_ATOMS: atom_id res chain seq x y z
N MET A 1 -24.90 -20.89 -19.43
CA MET A 1 -25.70 -20.32 -18.34
C MET A 1 -25.07 -20.52 -16.95
N LEU A 2 -24.90 -21.73 -16.47
CA LEU A 2 -24.35 -22.00 -15.10
C LEU A 2 -23.01 -21.27 -14.82
N TYR A 3 -22.07 -21.30 -15.77
CA TYR A 3 -20.80 -20.57 -15.64
C TYR A 3 -21.01 -19.05 -15.44
N GLN A 4 -21.90 -18.43 -16.22
CA GLN A 4 -22.13 -16.98 -16.09
C GLN A 4 -22.83 -16.62 -14.77
N LEU A 5 -23.74 -17.47 -14.27
CA LEU A 5 -24.35 -17.31 -12.95
C LEU A 5 -23.30 -17.45 -11.83
N PHE A 6 -22.39 -18.42 -11.95
CA PHE A 6 -21.27 -18.58 -11.03
C PHE A 6 -20.38 -17.31 -10.99
N VAL A 7 -20.02 -16.78 -12.17
CA VAL A 7 -19.19 -15.55 -12.26
C VAL A 7 -19.95 -14.36 -11.69
N LEU A 8 -21.24 -14.19 -12.01
CA LEU A 8 -22.07 -13.11 -11.47
C LEU A 8 -22.16 -13.17 -9.93
N THR A 9 -22.40 -14.36 -9.39
CA THR A 9 -22.43 -14.58 -7.93
C THR A 9 -21.10 -14.21 -7.28
N GLY A 10 -19.98 -14.67 -7.86
CA GLY A 10 -18.64 -14.34 -7.36
C GLY A 10 -18.36 -12.84 -7.38
N ILE A 11 -18.67 -12.14 -8.48
CA ILE A 11 -18.53 -10.67 -8.57
C ILE A 11 -19.43 -9.99 -7.52
N GLY A 12 -20.65 -10.50 -7.30
CA GLY A 12 -21.57 -10.01 -6.25
C GLY A 12 -20.96 -10.13 -4.86
N LEU A 13 -20.29 -11.24 -4.53
CA LEU A 13 -19.60 -11.43 -3.27
C LEU A 13 -18.42 -10.45 -3.12
N PHE A 14 -17.62 -10.24 -4.16
CA PHE A 14 -16.56 -9.24 -4.16
C PHE A 14 -17.10 -7.83 -4.00
N PHE A 15 -18.24 -7.52 -4.60
CA PHE A 15 -18.91 -6.22 -4.43
C PHE A 15 -19.37 -6.00 -2.99
N VAL A 16 -20.01 -7.00 -2.37
CA VAL A 16 -20.41 -6.93 -0.95
C VAL A 16 -19.20 -6.73 -0.05
N ASN A 17 -18.12 -7.52 -0.26
CA ASN A 17 -16.88 -7.38 0.48
C ASN A 17 -16.27 -5.96 0.33
N LEU A 18 -16.27 -5.42 -0.90
CA LEU A 18 -15.82 -4.04 -1.14
C LEU A 18 -16.61 -3.04 -0.28
N ILE A 19 -17.93 -3.10 -0.30
CA ILE A 19 -18.78 -2.16 0.46
C ILE A 19 -18.51 -2.30 1.97
N LEU A 20 -18.46 -3.53 2.48
CA LEU A 20 -18.16 -3.78 3.90
C LEU A 20 -16.79 -3.23 4.30
N ASN A 21 -15.76 -3.39 3.47
CA ASN A 21 -14.44 -2.82 3.71
C ASN A 21 -14.46 -1.29 3.73
N LEU A 22 -15.11 -0.65 2.75
CA LEU A 22 -15.17 0.81 2.68
C LEU A 22 -15.95 1.42 3.86
N VAL A 23 -16.96 0.72 4.37
CA VAL A 23 -17.72 1.14 5.57
C VAL A 23 -16.88 0.94 6.84
N ALA A 24 -16.15 -0.17 6.95
CA ALA A 24 -15.33 -0.48 8.12
C ALA A 24 -14.05 0.36 8.22
N LEU A 25 -13.53 0.85 7.08
CA LEU A 25 -12.27 1.56 7.01
C LEU A 25 -12.36 2.93 7.71
N LYS A 26 -11.68 3.06 8.84
CA LYS A 26 -11.65 4.30 9.62
C LYS A 26 -10.87 5.39 8.88
N ARG A 27 -11.21 6.64 9.16
CA ARG A 27 -10.54 7.84 8.62
C ARG A 27 -10.02 8.73 9.75
N PRO A 28 -8.77 9.22 9.69
CA PRO A 28 -8.30 10.28 10.56
C PRO A 28 -9.17 11.53 10.40
N SER A 29 -9.66 12.07 11.50
CA SER A 29 -10.56 13.24 11.47
C SER A 29 -9.78 14.54 11.46
N ARG A 30 -10.09 15.46 10.56
CA ARG A 30 -9.55 16.83 10.57
C ARG A 30 -9.90 17.56 11.89
N LYS A 31 -11.01 17.19 12.54
CA LYS A 31 -11.47 17.77 13.80
C LYS A 31 -10.89 17.04 15.04
N ALA A 32 -10.00 16.04 14.86
CA ALA A 32 -9.39 15.36 15.99
C ALA A 32 -8.68 16.38 16.89
N VAL A 33 -8.80 16.22 18.19
CA VAL A 33 -8.08 17.05 19.16
C VAL A 33 -6.66 16.54 19.36
N VAL A 34 -5.75 17.45 19.74
CA VAL A 34 -4.41 17.05 20.18
C VAL A 34 -4.56 16.22 21.46
N PRO A 35 -3.91 15.03 21.55
CA PRO A 35 -3.93 14.23 22.76
C PRO A 35 -3.43 15.04 23.98
N PHE A 36 -4.07 14.87 25.13
CA PHE A 36 -3.79 15.66 26.34
C PHE A 36 -2.30 15.64 26.74
N HIS A 37 -1.69 14.46 26.74
CA HIS A 37 -0.27 14.28 27.12
C HIS A 37 0.72 14.70 26.01
N LYS A 38 0.26 15.04 24.83
CA LYS A 38 1.09 15.46 23.68
C LYS A 38 2.37 14.61 23.54
N PRO A 39 2.27 13.28 23.37
CA PRO A 39 3.45 12.43 23.32
C PRO A 39 4.37 12.86 22.17
N LEU A 40 5.69 12.76 22.36
CA LEU A 40 6.65 13.07 21.29
C LEU A 40 6.52 12.06 20.16
N VAL A 41 6.39 12.58 18.94
CA VAL A 41 6.36 11.79 17.70
C VAL A 41 7.67 11.99 16.94
N SER A 42 8.42 10.93 16.71
CA SER A 42 9.57 10.96 15.81
C SER A 42 9.11 10.63 14.39
N VAL A 43 9.19 11.60 13.48
CA VAL A 43 8.94 11.39 12.05
C VAL A 43 10.23 10.94 11.40
N LEU A 44 10.24 9.73 10.85
CA LEU A 44 11.41 8.99 10.41
C LEU A 44 11.34 8.79 8.88
N ILE A 45 12.26 9.42 8.15
CA ILE A 45 12.25 9.49 6.69
C ILE A 45 13.52 8.86 6.13
N PRO A 46 13.48 7.61 5.65
CA PRO A 46 14.59 7.04 4.90
C PRO A 46 14.63 7.65 3.50
N ALA A 47 15.78 8.19 3.09
CA ALA A 47 15.93 8.82 1.80
C ALA A 47 17.13 8.24 1.03
N ARG A 48 16.93 7.89 -0.25
CA ARG A 48 17.98 7.51 -1.19
C ARG A 48 17.61 7.98 -2.59
N ASN A 49 18.39 8.91 -3.14
CA ASN A 49 18.16 9.50 -4.46
C ASN A 49 16.75 10.10 -4.59
N GLU A 50 16.40 11.02 -3.66
CA GLU A 50 15.07 11.64 -3.53
C GLU A 50 15.13 13.18 -3.69
N GLU A 51 16.13 13.73 -4.39
CA GLU A 51 16.29 15.19 -4.59
C GLU A 51 15.01 15.89 -5.09
N ARG A 52 14.19 15.18 -5.90
CA ARG A 52 12.94 15.70 -6.47
C ARG A 52 11.79 15.80 -5.46
N ASN A 53 11.85 15.03 -4.39
CA ASN A 53 10.73 14.82 -3.47
C ASN A 53 11.01 15.34 -2.07
N ILE A 54 12.23 15.10 -1.54
CA ILE A 54 12.56 15.28 -0.11
C ILE A 54 12.27 16.70 0.40
N GLY A 55 12.59 17.73 -0.36
CA GLY A 55 12.35 19.12 0.05
C GLY A 55 10.86 19.43 0.23
N ARG A 56 9.99 18.88 -0.65
CA ARG A 56 8.53 19.02 -0.54
C ARG A 56 7.97 18.18 0.60
N CYS A 57 8.48 16.97 0.80
CA CYS A 57 8.13 16.10 1.92
C CYS A 57 8.39 16.82 3.24
N LEU A 58 9.62 17.29 3.46
CA LEU A 58 10.02 17.99 4.68
C LEU A 58 9.17 19.24 4.95
N LYS A 59 8.96 20.10 3.94
CA LYS A 59 8.09 21.28 4.08
C LYS A 59 6.70 20.91 4.56
N SER A 60 6.13 19.80 4.07
CA SER A 60 4.79 19.35 4.47
C SER A 60 4.76 18.78 5.90
N VAL A 61 5.83 18.11 6.33
CA VAL A 61 5.98 17.60 7.70
C VAL A 61 6.21 18.74 8.69
N LEU A 62 7.05 19.72 8.35
CA LEU A 62 7.32 20.86 9.23
C LEU A 62 6.10 21.77 9.42
N ASN A 63 5.14 21.74 8.48
CA ASN A 63 3.87 22.46 8.56
C ASN A 63 2.76 21.72 9.33
N GLN A 64 3.11 20.73 10.16
CA GLN A 64 2.13 20.03 10.98
C GLN A 64 1.62 20.89 12.13
N ASP A 65 0.32 20.77 12.43
CA ASP A 65 -0.36 21.46 13.54
C ASP A 65 -0.24 20.73 14.89
N TYR A 66 0.57 19.69 14.96
CA TYR A 66 0.91 18.96 16.18
C TYR A 66 2.19 19.56 16.79
N PRO A 67 2.19 19.96 18.09
CA PRO A 67 3.29 20.76 18.62
C PRO A 67 4.54 19.98 19.04
N ASN A 68 4.44 18.67 19.29
CA ASN A 68 5.52 17.88 19.93
C ASN A 68 6.01 16.77 18.99
N PHE A 69 6.87 17.12 18.03
CA PHE A 69 7.47 16.17 17.11
C PHE A 69 8.91 16.59 16.74
N GLU A 70 9.70 15.61 16.38
CA GLU A 70 11.00 15.74 15.74
C GLU A 70 11.01 15.06 14.36
N VAL A 71 11.94 15.42 13.50
CA VAL A 71 12.06 14.87 12.14
C VAL A 71 13.48 14.38 11.93
N LEU A 72 13.65 13.08 11.73
CA LEU A 72 14.95 12.48 11.43
C LEU A 72 14.94 12.00 9.98
N VAL A 73 15.85 12.51 9.17
CA VAL A 73 16.07 12.06 7.80
C VAL A 73 17.37 11.28 7.76
N LEU A 74 17.34 10.06 7.25
CA LEU A 74 18.54 9.30 7.01
C LEU A 74 18.84 9.29 5.51
N ASP A 75 19.98 9.88 5.14
CA ASP A 75 20.50 9.76 3.78
C ASP A 75 21.22 8.42 3.61
N ASP A 76 20.58 7.48 2.89
CA ASP A 76 21.12 6.14 2.63
C ASP A 76 22.12 6.17 1.46
N ASN A 77 23.18 6.97 1.62
CA ASN A 77 24.27 7.13 0.64
C ASN A 77 23.74 7.54 -0.75
N SER A 78 22.96 8.62 -0.82
CA SER A 78 22.48 9.20 -2.08
C SER A 78 23.66 9.72 -2.92
N SER A 79 23.50 9.63 -4.25
CA SER A 79 24.45 10.16 -5.24
C SER A 79 23.96 11.47 -5.88
N ASP A 80 22.73 11.90 -5.55
CA ASP A 80 22.11 13.15 -5.98
C ASP A 80 22.16 14.22 -4.87
N ARG A 81 21.42 15.30 -5.04
CA ARG A 81 21.39 16.43 -4.08
C ARG A 81 20.52 16.19 -2.84
N THR A 82 20.11 14.93 -2.55
CA THR A 82 19.22 14.62 -1.40
C THR A 82 19.79 15.14 -0.09
N ALA A 83 21.04 14.82 0.23
CA ALA A 83 21.69 15.23 1.50
C ALA A 83 21.85 16.75 1.60
N GLU A 84 22.19 17.43 0.51
CA GLU A 84 22.31 18.89 0.43
C GLU A 84 20.98 19.58 0.77
N ILE A 85 19.89 19.14 0.13
CA ILE A 85 18.54 19.71 0.35
C ILE A 85 18.08 19.52 1.81
N VAL A 86 18.38 18.36 2.41
CA VAL A 86 18.08 18.12 3.84
C VAL A 86 18.93 19.01 4.74
N GLY A 87 20.24 19.16 4.43
CA GLY A 87 21.16 20.04 5.17
C GLY A 87 20.65 21.48 5.24
N GLU A 88 20.17 22.04 4.12
CA GLU A 88 19.55 23.37 4.11
C GLU A 88 18.30 23.46 5.02
N MET A 89 17.58 22.38 5.23
CA MET A 89 16.41 22.35 6.12
C MET A 89 16.82 22.26 7.60
N VAL A 90 17.90 21.55 7.90
CA VAL A 90 18.49 21.47 9.26
C VAL A 90 18.89 22.88 9.74
N GLU A 91 19.50 23.69 8.87
CA GLU A 91 19.86 25.06 9.20
C GLU A 91 18.66 25.97 9.48
N LYS A 92 17.52 25.68 8.88
CA LYS A 92 16.29 26.50 8.97
C LYS A 92 15.35 26.11 10.10
N ASP A 93 15.40 24.83 10.54
CA ASP A 93 14.47 24.29 11.53
C ASP A 93 15.14 23.25 12.43
N HIS A 94 15.31 23.59 13.68
CA HIS A 94 15.98 22.76 14.70
C HIS A 94 15.29 21.40 14.98
N ARG A 95 14.05 21.21 14.52
CA ARG A 95 13.36 19.93 14.63
C ARG A 95 13.87 18.90 13.64
N VAL A 96 14.60 19.31 12.59
CA VAL A 96 15.12 18.43 11.55
C VAL A 96 16.54 17.99 11.91
N GLN A 97 16.80 16.70 11.76
CA GLN A 97 18.14 16.11 11.91
C GLN A 97 18.46 15.30 10.65
N LEU A 98 19.64 15.50 10.09
CA LEU A 98 20.19 14.68 9.02
C LEU A 98 21.12 13.63 9.60
N ILE A 99 20.85 12.37 9.32
CA ILE A 99 21.68 11.23 9.70
C ILE A 99 22.34 10.67 8.45
N LYS A 100 23.65 10.56 8.44
CA LYS A 100 24.38 9.87 7.37
C LYS A 100 24.26 8.36 7.57
N GLY A 101 23.72 7.66 6.58
CA GLY A 101 23.55 6.21 6.61
C GLY A 101 24.90 5.48 6.65
N LYS A 102 25.01 4.48 7.52
CA LYS A 102 26.14 3.55 7.54
C LYS A 102 26.11 2.65 6.30
N PRO A 103 27.27 2.09 5.88
CA PRO A 103 27.31 1.08 4.83
C PRO A 103 26.34 -0.07 5.13
N LEU A 104 25.65 -0.57 4.09
CA LEU A 104 24.66 -1.63 4.24
C LEU A 104 25.34 -2.94 4.65
N PRO A 105 25.02 -3.51 5.82
CA PRO A 105 25.56 -4.79 6.25
C PRO A 105 24.98 -5.94 5.42
N GLU A 106 25.72 -7.03 5.30
CA GLU A 106 25.22 -8.25 4.69
C GLU A 106 23.95 -8.75 5.39
N GLY A 107 23.00 -9.27 4.61
CA GLY A 107 21.73 -9.79 5.12
C GLY A 107 20.68 -8.72 5.45
N TRP A 108 20.92 -7.45 5.17
CA TRP A 108 19.94 -6.39 5.33
C TRP A 108 19.35 -5.90 4.01
N ALA A 109 18.04 -5.67 3.99
CA ALA A 109 17.41 -4.86 2.95
C ALA A 109 17.69 -3.38 3.23
N GLY A 110 18.00 -2.60 2.18
CA GLY A 110 18.45 -1.21 2.33
C GLY A 110 17.47 -0.34 3.12
N LYS A 111 16.17 -0.37 2.77
CA LYS A 111 15.14 0.41 3.49
C LYS A 111 15.03 -0.03 4.95
N CYS A 112 15.06 -1.34 5.22
CA CYS A 112 14.99 -1.86 6.59
C CYS A 112 16.17 -1.37 7.45
N PHE A 113 17.39 -1.37 6.88
CA PHE A 113 18.56 -0.88 7.60
C PHE A 113 18.52 0.63 7.84
N ALA A 114 18.06 1.40 6.86
CA ALA A 114 17.84 2.85 7.03
C ALA A 114 16.82 3.14 8.14
N CYS A 115 15.66 2.46 8.12
CA CYS A 115 14.64 2.61 9.15
C CYS A 115 15.11 2.13 10.54
N HIS A 116 15.92 1.06 10.60
CA HIS A 116 16.53 0.62 11.85
C HIS A 116 17.44 1.69 12.45
N GLN A 117 18.32 2.29 11.64
CA GLN A 117 19.19 3.38 12.13
C GLN A 117 18.37 4.60 12.59
N LEU A 118 17.31 4.97 11.84
CA LEU A 118 16.39 6.04 12.24
C LEU A 118 15.75 5.77 13.60
N SER A 119 15.21 4.57 13.82
CA SER A 119 14.55 4.23 15.08
C SER A 119 15.49 4.26 16.29
N ARG A 120 16.78 3.93 16.08
CA ARG A 120 17.80 3.97 17.15
C ARG A 120 18.20 5.39 17.54
N ASN A 121 18.01 6.38 16.68
CA ASN A 121 18.29 7.78 16.94
C ASN A 121 17.05 8.59 17.34
N ALA A 122 15.87 8.00 17.26
CA ALA A 122 14.61 8.66 17.59
C ALA A 122 14.37 8.70 19.10
N HIS A 123 13.71 9.74 19.60
CA HIS A 123 13.40 9.95 21.02
C HIS A 123 11.91 9.81 21.35
N GLY A 124 11.02 9.88 20.33
CA GLY A 124 9.58 9.86 20.50
C GLY A 124 9.05 8.56 21.08
N SER A 125 7.96 8.65 21.85
CA SER A 125 7.18 7.50 22.30
C SER A 125 6.30 6.91 21.19
N TRP A 126 6.18 7.64 20.06
CA TRP A 126 5.57 7.19 18.83
C TRP A 126 6.56 7.36 17.67
N LEU A 127 6.68 6.34 16.84
CA LEU A 127 7.56 6.31 15.67
C LEU A 127 6.70 6.36 14.42
N LEU A 128 6.86 7.40 13.62
CA LEU A 128 6.16 7.57 12.35
C LEU A 128 7.13 7.44 11.19
N PHE A 129 7.16 6.30 10.52
CA PHE A 129 7.91 6.12 9.28
C PHE A 129 7.06 6.57 8.10
N ILE A 130 7.61 7.43 7.25
CA ILE A 130 7.01 7.86 5.99
C ILE A 130 8.04 7.84 4.88
N ASP A 131 7.61 7.53 3.66
CA ASP A 131 8.48 7.57 2.49
C ASP A 131 8.74 9.02 2.06
N ALA A 132 9.95 9.28 1.52
CA ALA A 132 10.40 10.62 1.11
C ALA A 132 9.60 11.23 -0.06
N ASP A 133 8.81 10.42 -0.78
CA ASP A 133 7.93 10.84 -1.87
C ASP A 133 6.50 11.19 -1.43
N THR A 134 6.28 11.28 -0.10
CA THR A 134 4.98 11.61 0.48
C THR A 134 4.80 13.11 0.71
N PHE A 135 3.54 13.54 0.73
CA PHE A 135 3.12 14.89 1.07
C PHE A 135 1.98 14.84 2.08
N SER A 136 2.16 15.44 3.24
CA SER A 136 1.21 15.41 4.36
C SER A 136 0.36 16.68 4.45
N GLU A 137 -0.92 16.51 4.80
CA GLU A 137 -1.77 17.62 5.21
C GLU A 137 -1.40 18.10 6.63
N PRO A 138 -1.61 19.37 6.99
CA PRO A 138 -1.17 19.92 8.27
C PRO A 138 -1.67 19.18 9.52
N HIS A 139 -2.80 18.50 9.43
CA HIS A 139 -3.40 17.77 10.55
C HIS A 139 -3.08 16.27 10.58
N MET A 140 -2.14 15.79 9.77
CA MET A 140 -1.84 14.37 9.59
C MET A 140 -1.35 13.74 10.91
N ILE A 141 -0.31 14.30 11.54
CA ILE A 141 0.23 13.73 12.80
C ILE A 141 -0.85 13.72 13.87
N ARG A 142 -1.50 14.85 14.14
CA ARG A 142 -2.53 14.97 15.17
C ARG A 142 -3.68 13.98 14.97
N SER A 143 -4.19 13.90 13.75
CA SER A 143 -5.37 13.08 13.47
C SER A 143 -5.09 11.58 13.46
N THR A 144 -3.92 11.15 12.97
CA THR A 144 -3.52 9.73 12.98
C THR A 144 -3.12 9.27 14.37
N LEU A 145 -2.38 10.07 15.10
CA LEU A 145 -2.01 9.79 16.50
C LEU A 145 -3.24 9.68 17.40
N ASN A 146 -4.17 10.65 17.31
CA ASN A 146 -5.42 10.59 18.06
C ASN A 146 -6.19 9.31 17.74
N LEU A 147 -6.33 8.96 16.46
CA LEU A 147 -7.02 7.74 16.04
C LEU A 147 -6.34 6.48 16.58
N ALA A 148 -5.00 6.43 16.57
CA ALA A 148 -4.22 5.30 17.09
C ALA A 148 -4.45 5.13 18.60
N ILE A 149 -4.35 6.22 19.37
CA ILE A 149 -4.56 6.22 20.81
C ILE A 149 -6.01 5.80 21.16
N MET A 150 -7.02 6.44 20.55
CA MET A 150 -8.44 6.13 20.80
C MET A 150 -8.83 4.70 20.40
N SER A 151 -8.11 4.11 19.47
CA SER A 151 -8.32 2.72 19.05
C SER A 151 -7.45 1.72 19.80
N ASN A 152 -6.62 2.17 20.76
CA ASN A 152 -5.58 1.35 21.42
C ASN A 152 -4.78 0.52 20.41
N ALA A 153 -4.32 1.17 19.33
CA ALA A 153 -3.56 0.53 18.28
C ALA A 153 -2.07 0.57 18.60
N ALA A 154 -1.41 -0.58 18.50
CA ALA A 154 0.04 -0.71 18.57
C ALA A 154 0.71 -0.19 17.29
N MET A 155 0.01 -0.35 16.16
CA MET A 155 0.43 0.11 14.84
C MET A 155 -0.77 0.66 14.07
N LEU A 156 -0.56 1.78 13.37
CA LEU A 156 -1.51 2.33 12.40
C LEU A 156 -0.80 2.48 11.05
N SER A 157 -1.43 1.96 10.02
CA SER A 157 -1.02 2.12 8.64
C SER A 157 -2.24 2.36 7.75
N GLY A 158 -2.06 2.62 6.46
CA GLY A 158 -3.23 2.82 5.62
C GLY A 158 -2.95 3.28 4.20
N PHE A 159 -4.02 3.63 3.53
CA PHE A 159 -4.06 3.88 2.09
C PHE A 159 -3.95 5.38 1.80
N PRO A 160 -2.77 5.91 1.41
CA PRO A 160 -2.62 7.30 1.01
C PRO A 160 -3.26 7.55 -0.35
N ARG A 161 -3.54 8.82 -0.64
CA ARG A 161 -3.96 9.23 -1.98
C ARG A 161 -2.81 9.06 -2.96
N GLN A 162 -3.04 8.33 -4.04
CA GLN A 162 -2.09 8.21 -5.14
C GLN A 162 -2.31 9.35 -6.16
N LYS A 163 -1.30 10.20 -6.37
CA LYS A 163 -1.30 11.18 -7.47
C LYS A 163 -0.98 10.49 -8.77
N LEU A 164 -1.85 10.63 -9.76
CA LEU A 164 -1.81 9.95 -11.04
C LEU A 164 -1.79 10.99 -12.15
N TYR A 165 -0.64 11.19 -12.77
CA TYR A 165 -0.49 12.14 -13.89
C TYR A 165 -0.52 11.44 -15.24
N GLY A 166 0.30 10.41 -15.42
CA GLY A 166 0.38 9.62 -16.64
C GLY A 166 -0.80 8.68 -16.84
N ILE A 167 -1.08 8.31 -18.10
CA ILE A 167 -2.16 7.38 -18.42
C ILE A 167 -1.88 5.99 -17.84
N THR A 168 -0.64 5.53 -17.88
CA THR A 168 -0.21 4.24 -17.32
C THR A 168 -0.40 4.17 -15.80
N GLU A 169 -0.09 5.26 -15.08
CA GLU A 169 -0.36 5.39 -13.65
C GLU A 169 -1.87 5.25 -13.37
N LYS A 170 -2.72 5.89 -14.20
CA LYS A 170 -4.18 5.82 -14.08
C LYS A 170 -4.76 4.43 -14.38
N ILE A 171 -4.10 3.65 -15.25
CA ILE A 171 -4.51 2.29 -15.59
C ILE A 171 -4.19 1.31 -14.46
N VAL A 172 -2.96 1.33 -13.92
CA VAL A 172 -2.43 0.27 -13.07
C VAL A 172 -2.64 0.54 -11.58
N ILE A 173 -2.26 1.74 -11.11
CA ILE A 173 -2.20 2.03 -9.67
C ILE A 173 -3.54 1.88 -8.95
N PRO A 174 -4.68 2.37 -9.46
CA PRO A 174 -5.96 2.21 -8.79
C PRO A 174 -6.41 0.75 -8.67
N ILE A 175 -6.03 -0.11 -9.62
CA ILE A 175 -6.35 -1.54 -9.56
C ILE A 175 -5.52 -2.21 -8.46
N LEU A 176 -4.21 -2.02 -8.48
CA LEU A 176 -3.31 -2.64 -7.53
C LEU A 176 -3.57 -2.16 -6.09
N PHE A 177 -3.59 -0.84 -5.89
CA PHE A 177 -3.61 -0.24 -4.55
C PHE A 177 -4.97 -0.24 -3.86
N TYR A 178 -6.04 -0.11 -4.64
CA TYR A 178 -7.37 0.06 -4.04
C TYR A 178 -8.31 -1.08 -4.42
N PHE A 179 -8.50 -1.33 -5.71
CA PHE A 179 -9.52 -2.25 -6.18
C PHE A 179 -9.27 -3.68 -5.67
N VAL A 180 -8.08 -4.24 -5.91
CA VAL A 180 -7.75 -5.61 -5.49
C VAL A 180 -7.82 -5.74 -3.98
N ILE A 181 -7.19 -4.81 -3.25
CA ILE A 181 -7.15 -4.88 -1.78
C ILE A 181 -8.56 -4.75 -1.20
N MET A 182 -9.36 -3.79 -1.67
CA MET A 182 -10.68 -3.52 -1.11
C MET A 182 -11.72 -4.58 -1.50
N SER A 183 -11.63 -5.17 -2.69
CA SER A 183 -12.62 -6.16 -3.11
C SER A 183 -12.29 -7.60 -2.70
N TRP A 184 -10.99 -7.96 -2.53
CA TRP A 184 -10.60 -9.35 -2.34
C TRP A 184 -10.31 -9.72 -0.88
N PHE A 185 -9.74 -8.80 -0.10
CA PHE A 185 -9.39 -9.08 1.29
C PHE A 185 -10.52 -8.61 2.23
N PRO A 186 -11.01 -9.46 3.16
CA PRO A 186 -12.09 -9.10 4.06
C PRO A 186 -11.57 -8.27 5.26
N LEU A 187 -11.06 -7.08 5.01
CA LEU A 187 -10.49 -6.21 6.05
C LEU A 187 -11.51 -5.85 7.13
N TRP A 188 -12.80 -5.71 6.76
CA TRP A 188 -13.90 -5.44 7.68
C TRP A 188 -14.00 -6.48 8.79
N LEU A 189 -13.72 -7.74 8.47
CA LEU A 189 -13.78 -8.86 9.42
C LEU A 189 -12.73 -8.68 10.53
N PHE A 190 -11.51 -8.26 10.14
CA PHE A 190 -10.40 -8.08 11.07
C PHE A 190 -10.51 -6.80 11.89
N HIS A 191 -11.17 -5.76 11.37
CA HIS A 191 -11.45 -4.54 12.14
C HIS A 191 -12.52 -4.74 13.21
N SER A 192 -13.45 -5.66 12.98
CA SER A 192 -14.61 -5.90 13.85
C SER A 192 -14.33 -6.92 14.96
N TRP A 193 -13.32 -7.76 14.83
CA TRP A 193 -13.02 -8.78 15.80
C TRP A 193 -12.37 -8.23 17.07
N LYS A 194 -12.80 -8.78 18.23
CA LYS A 194 -12.18 -8.51 19.53
C LYS A 194 -10.72 -8.98 19.59
N LYS A 195 -10.34 -10.01 18.81
CA LYS A 195 -8.96 -10.46 18.64
C LYS A 195 -8.36 -9.81 17.38
N PRO A 196 -7.11 -9.31 17.45
CA PRO A 196 -6.44 -8.78 16.28
C PRO A 196 -6.36 -9.85 15.18
N GLY A 197 -6.77 -9.48 13.96
CA GLY A 197 -6.65 -10.31 12.77
C GLY A 197 -5.53 -9.81 11.84
N PRO A 198 -5.12 -10.60 10.83
CA PRO A 198 -4.13 -10.15 9.86
C PRO A 198 -4.64 -8.90 9.14
N THR A 199 -3.91 -7.80 9.27
CA THR A 199 -4.22 -6.51 8.68
C THR A 199 -3.14 -6.12 7.69
N LEU A 200 -3.54 -5.45 6.61
CA LEU A 200 -2.59 -4.92 5.64
C LEU A 200 -1.95 -3.65 6.18
N ALA A 201 -0.63 -3.62 6.17
CA ALA A 201 0.16 -2.44 6.36
C ALA A 201 0.75 -1.98 5.02
N ILE A 202 0.93 -0.68 4.85
CA ILE A 202 1.45 -0.03 3.64
C ILE A 202 2.66 0.81 4.04
N GLY A 203 3.82 0.47 3.50
CA GLY A 203 5.12 1.02 3.90
C GLY A 203 5.29 2.52 3.70
N GLN A 204 4.36 3.18 2.99
CA GLN A 204 4.36 4.64 2.81
C GLN A 204 3.97 5.41 4.08
N PHE A 205 3.34 4.74 5.05
CA PHE A 205 2.95 5.30 6.34
C PHE A 205 2.83 4.21 7.39
N LEU A 206 3.73 4.20 8.36
CA LEU A 206 3.74 3.26 9.47
C LEU A 206 3.90 4.04 10.78
N LEU A 207 2.83 4.17 11.56
CA LEU A 207 2.84 4.79 12.87
C LEU A 207 2.81 3.70 13.94
N PHE A 208 3.89 3.60 14.74
CA PHE A 208 4.01 2.63 15.81
C PHE A 208 4.01 3.31 17.18
N LYS A 209 3.39 2.67 18.17
CA LYS A 209 3.75 2.90 19.56
C LYS A 209 5.14 2.30 19.79
N ARG A 210 6.09 3.08 20.32
CA ARG A 210 7.50 2.65 20.48
C ARG A 210 7.63 1.34 21.23
N GLU A 211 6.94 1.22 22.36
CA GLU A 211 6.95 0.00 23.18
C GLU A 211 6.60 -1.27 22.38
N ASP A 212 5.60 -1.18 21.50
CA ASP A 212 5.17 -2.30 20.68
C ASP A 212 6.15 -2.56 19.53
N TYR A 213 6.72 -1.50 18.93
CA TYR A 213 7.76 -1.59 17.92
C TYR A 213 9.03 -2.27 18.45
N ASP A 214 9.51 -1.84 19.64
CA ASP A 214 10.68 -2.42 20.30
C ASP A 214 10.38 -3.88 20.72
N GLY A 215 9.16 -4.15 21.19
CA GLY A 215 8.71 -5.47 21.61
C GLY A 215 8.69 -6.54 20.52
N ILE A 216 8.57 -6.14 19.24
CA ILE A 216 8.71 -7.06 18.10
C ILE A 216 10.15 -7.10 17.52
N GLY A 217 11.10 -6.37 18.11
CA GLY A 217 12.46 -6.25 17.60
C GLY A 217 12.64 -5.24 16.46
N GLY A 218 11.64 -4.41 16.20
CA GLY A 218 11.67 -3.34 15.19
C GLY A 218 12.08 -3.82 13.80
N HIS A 219 12.76 -2.97 13.02
CA HIS A 219 13.21 -3.32 11.66
C HIS A 219 14.29 -4.40 11.63
N GLU A 220 14.92 -4.73 12.74
CA GLU A 220 15.87 -5.83 12.82
C GLU A 220 15.16 -7.19 12.64
N SER A 221 13.94 -7.35 13.17
CA SER A 221 13.14 -8.58 13.02
C SER A 221 12.73 -8.86 11.58
N VAL A 222 12.71 -7.82 10.75
CA VAL A 222 12.32 -7.90 9.32
C VAL A 222 13.47 -7.53 8.37
N LYS A 223 14.71 -7.55 8.84
CA LYS A 223 15.89 -7.03 8.14
C LYS A 223 16.12 -7.54 6.72
N THR A 224 15.74 -8.79 6.47
CA THR A 224 15.89 -9.45 5.16
C THR A 224 14.67 -9.26 4.24
N ARG A 225 13.60 -8.60 4.72
CA ARG A 225 12.32 -8.56 4.02
C ARG A 225 12.24 -7.34 3.10
N ILE A 226 11.82 -7.58 1.86
CA ILE A 226 11.61 -6.51 0.87
C ILE A 226 10.27 -5.80 1.11
N MET A 227 9.30 -6.53 1.70
CA MET A 227 7.97 -6.04 2.08
C MET A 227 7.88 -6.03 3.61
N GLU A 228 8.65 -5.16 4.24
CA GLU A 228 8.75 -5.02 5.70
C GLU A 228 7.39 -4.72 6.35
N ASP A 229 6.57 -3.94 5.65
CA ASP A 229 5.24 -3.52 6.07
C ASP A 229 4.28 -4.70 6.27
N VAL A 230 4.23 -5.61 5.32
CA VAL A 230 3.42 -6.85 5.42
C VAL A 230 3.90 -7.71 6.57
N TRP A 231 5.23 -7.85 6.73
CA TRP A 231 5.80 -8.64 7.81
C TRP A 231 5.56 -8.04 9.19
N PHE A 232 5.59 -6.71 9.33
CA PHE A 232 5.16 -6.05 10.55
C PHE A 232 3.70 -6.37 10.87
N GLY A 233 2.83 -6.39 9.86
CA GLY A 233 1.45 -6.82 10.02
C GLY A 233 1.32 -8.23 10.59
N ILE A 234 2.12 -9.19 10.08
CA ILE A 234 2.14 -10.58 10.52
C ILE A 234 2.68 -10.69 11.95
N GLU A 235 3.83 -10.09 12.27
CA GLU A 235 4.45 -10.16 13.59
C GLU A 235 3.61 -9.51 14.68
N MET A 236 3.04 -8.33 14.43
CA MET A 236 2.11 -7.67 15.34
C MET A 236 0.89 -8.54 15.62
N HIS A 237 0.32 -9.16 14.55
CA HIS A 237 -0.81 -10.06 14.72
C HIS A 237 -0.44 -11.29 15.57
N ARG A 238 0.72 -11.92 15.33
CA ARG A 238 1.22 -13.07 16.07
C ARG A 238 1.33 -12.81 17.57
N LEU A 239 1.72 -11.59 17.92
CA LEU A 239 1.84 -11.15 19.32
C LEU A 239 0.53 -10.58 19.91
N GLY A 240 -0.59 -10.72 19.21
CA GLY A 240 -1.89 -10.21 19.67
C GLY A 240 -1.96 -8.68 19.74
N ARG A 241 -1.07 -7.97 19.03
CA ARG A 241 -1.04 -6.50 19.00
C ARG A 241 -2.06 -5.97 17.99
N ARG A 242 -2.78 -4.93 18.38
CA ARG A 242 -3.80 -4.35 17.51
C ARG A 242 -3.19 -3.48 16.41
N ILE A 243 -3.49 -3.83 15.16
CA ILE A 243 -3.14 -3.06 14.00
C ILE A 243 -4.40 -2.37 13.47
N LEU A 244 -4.25 -1.14 13.02
CA LEU A 244 -5.34 -0.38 12.42
C LEU A 244 -4.95 0.03 10.99
N SER A 245 -5.62 -0.55 9.98
CA SER A 245 -5.56 -0.08 8.61
C SER A 245 -6.61 1.00 8.38
N VAL A 246 -6.23 2.15 7.81
CA VAL A 246 -7.10 3.33 7.69
C VAL A 246 -7.04 3.95 6.30
N ASP A 247 -8.06 4.72 5.94
CA ASP A 247 -8.04 5.58 4.78
C ASP A 247 -7.26 6.87 5.08
N LEU A 248 -6.04 6.97 4.55
CA LEU A 248 -5.19 8.15 4.65
C LEU A 248 -5.34 9.12 3.47
N SER A 249 -6.22 8.87 2.52
CA SER A 249 -6.34 9.64 1.27
C SER A 249 -6.63 11.13 1.47
N ARG A 250 -7.06 11.52 2.67
CA ARG A 250 -7.35 12.92 3.05
C ARG A 250 -6.24 13.59 3.85
N VAL A 251 -5.24 12.84 4.28
CA VAL A 251 -4.16 13.35 5.15
C VAL A 251 -2.77 13.11 4.57
N LEU A 252 -2.64 12.17 3.65
CA LEU A 252 -1.36 11.83 3.01
C LEU A 252 -1.54 11.59 1.52
N THR A 253 -0.62 12.12 0.75
CA THR A 253 -0.57 11.96 -0.71
C THR A 253 0.81 11.48 -1.11
N THR A 254 0.90 10.59 -2.10
CA THR A 254 2.16 10.11 -2.65
C THR A 254 2.09 9.99 -4.17
N ARG A 255 3.25 9.93 -4.81
CA ARG A 255 3.40 9.56 -6.22
C ARG A 255 4.50 8.51 -6.34
N MET A 256 4.11 7.24 -6.28
CA MET A 256 5.05 6.12 -6.24
C MET A 256 5.90 5.97 -7.49
N TYR A 257 5.30 6.18 -8.66
CA TYR A 257 5.97 5.93 -9.94
C TYR A 257 5.79 7.12 -10.87
N THR A 258 6.85 7.42 -11.63
CA THR A 258 6.87 8.56 -12.57
C THR A 258 6.95 8.10 -14.03
N ASN A 259 7.22 6.82 -14.27
CA ASN A 259 7.28 6.21 -15.59
C ASN A 259 6.85 4.74 -15.55
N MET A 260 6.56 4.17 -16.73
CA MET A 260 6.05 2.81 -16.87
C MET A 260 7.08 1.75 -16.46
N GLY A 261 8.37 1.96 -16.72
CA GLY A 261 9.43 1.02 -16.38
C GLY A 261 9.53 0.82 -14.87
N ASN A 262 9.64 1.92 -14.11
CA ASN A 262 9.70 1.89 -12.64
C ASN A 262 8.43 1.29 -12.04
N MET A 263 7.27 1.54 -12.64
CA MET A 263 6.01 0.98 -12.20
C MET A 263 5.95 -0.54 -12.44
N ALA A 264 6.39 -1.01 -13.61
CA ALA A 264 6.42 -2.43 -13.92
C ALA A 264 7.38 -3.19 -12.99
N GLU A 265 8.60 -2.68 -12.78
CA GLU A 265 9.56 -3.28 -11.86
C GLU A 265 9.06 -3.25 -10.41
N GLY A 266 8.38 -2.18 -9.99
CA GLY A 266 7.78 -2.11 -8.66
C GLY A 266 6.65 -3.13 -8.46
N CYS A 267 5.78 -3.33 -9.45
CA CYS A 267 4.75 -4.37 -9.43
C CYS A 267 5.35 -5.77 -9.42
N ILE A 268 6.35 -6.04 -10.29
CA ILE A 268 7.05 -7.32 -10.36
C ILE A 268 7.73 -7.63 -9.02
N LYS A 269 8.40 -6.64 -8.40
CA LYS A 269 9.01 -6.76 -7.07
C LYS A 269 7.97 -7.19 -6.02
N TRP A 270 6.80 -6.61 -6.06
CA TRP A 270 5.73 -6.92 -5.12
C TRP A 270 5.30 -8.39 -5.23
N PHE A 271 5.01 -8.83 -6.46
CA PHE A 271 4.58 -10.22 -6.68
C PHE A 271 5.71 -11.25 -6.55
N TYR A 272 6.94 -10.87 -6.84
CA TYR A 272 8.12 -11.69 -6.52
C TYR A 272 8.19 -11.99 -5.01
N SER A 273 7.92 -10.99 -4.19
CA SER A 273 7.93 -11.12 -2.72
C SER A 273 6.73 -11.95 -2.22
N VAL A 274 5.55 -11.75 -2.79
CA VAL A 274 4.34 -12.54 -2.47
C VAL A 274 4.51 -14.00 -2.89
N ALA A 275 5.17 -14.27 -4.02
CA ALA A 275 5.48 -15.64 -4.47
C ALA A 275 6.34 -16.42 -3.48
N ALA A 276 7.11 -15.72 -2.63
CA ALA A 276 7.84 -16.33 -1.53
C ALA A 276 6.95 -16.91 -0.43
N LEU A 277 5.76 -16.34 -0.24
CA LEU A 277 4.83 -16.72 0.80
C LEU A 277 3.99 -17.93 0.37
N SER A 278 3.46 -17.93 -0.84
CA SER A 278 2.64 -19.02 -1.37
C SER A 278 2.51 -18.96 -2.90
N PRO A 279 3.22 -19.82 -3.65
CA PRO A 279 3.02 -19.96 -5.10
C PRO A 279 1.60 -20.38 -5.46
N ILE A 280 0.97 -21.24 -4.65
CA ILE A 280 -0.42 -21.71 -4.85
C ILE A 280 -1.40 -20.53 -4.74
N ALA A 281 -1.25 -19.69 -3.72
CA ALA A 281 -2.09 -18.51 -3.56
C ALA A 281 -1.95 -17.56 -4.76
N LEU A 282 -0.74 -17.45 -5.32
CA LEU A 282 -0.49 -16.61 -6.49
C LEU A 282 -1.16 -17.16 -7.75
N SER A 283 -1.13 -18.48 -7.96
CA SER A 283 -1.85 -19.14 -9.05
C SER A 283 -3.37 -18.97 -8.89
N GLY A 284 -3.89 -19.14 -7.67
CA GLY A 284 -5.29 -18.84 -7.36
C GLY A 284 -5.66 -17.39 -7.63
N PHE A 285 -4.77 -16.44 -7.32
CA PHE A 285 -4.95 -15.02 -7.62
C PHE A 285 -5.12 -14.79 -9.12
N VAL A 286 -4.23 -15.34 -9.97
CA VAL A 286 -4.32 -15.21 -11.43
C VAL A 286 -5.64 -15.77 -11.96
N LEU A 287 -6.03 -16.96 -11.47
CA LEU A 287 -7.28 -17.61 -11.88
C LEU A 287 -8.52 -16.76 -11.53
N VAL A 288 -8.58 -16.26 -10.30
CA VAL A 288 -9.66 -15.37 -9.84
C VAL A 288 -9.69 -14.07 -10.62
N ALA A 289 -8.52 -13.43 -10.83
CA ALA A 289 -8.38 -12.21 -11.62
C ALA A 289 -8.91 -12.39 -13.04
N TYR A 290 -8.55 -13.51 -13.67
CA TYR A 290 -8.99 -13.83 -15.02
C TYR A 290 -10.51 -14.10 -15.06
N ILE A 291 -11.01 -15.07 -14.27
CA ILE A 291 -12.39 -15.53 -14.33
C ILE A 291 -13.39 -14.40 -14.00
N PHE A 292 -13.15 -13.66 -12.92
CA PHE A 292 -14.15 -12.72 -12.41
C PHE A 292 -13.96 -11.29 -12.92
N PHE A 293 -12.73 -10.89 -13.30
CA PHE A 293 -12.45 -9.48 -13.59
C PHE A 293 -11.89 -9.22 -14.99
N LEU A 294 -11.52 -10.24 -15.75
CA LEU A 294 -11.06 -10.10 -17.15
C LEU A 294 -11.97 -10.83 -18.15
N ALA A 295 -12.33 -12.08 -17.87
CA ALA A 295 -13.12 -12.91 -18.79
C ALA A 295 -14.48 -12.31 -19.18
N PRO A 296 -15.24 -11.59 -18.31
CA PRO A 296 -16.48 -10.94 -18.74
C PRO A 296 -16.29 -10.00 -19.93
N PHE A 297 -15.19 -9.23 -19.96
CA PHE A 297 -14.88 -8.33 -21.07
C PHE A 297 -14.51 -9.08 -22.35
N TYR A 298 -13.83 -10.23 -22.24
CA TYR A 298 -13.53 -11.09 -23.38
C TYR A 298 -14.80 -11.68 -24.00
N TRP A 299 -15.74 -12.12 -23.18
CA TRP A 299 -16.97 -12.77 -23.65
C TRP A 299 -17.86 -11.87 -24.50
N VAL A 300 -17.89 -10.56 -24.25
CA VAL A 300 -18.62 -9.59 -25.08
C VAL A 300 -18.19 -9.59 -26.54
N PHE A 301 -16.87 -9.83 -26.78
CA PHE A 301 -16.31 -9.85 -28.14
C PHE A 301 -16.47 -11.19 -28.84
N VAL A 302 -16.48 -12.30 -28.10
CA VAL A 302 -16.50 -13.65 -28.67
C VAL A 302 -17.90 -14.10 -29.02
N ARG A 303 -18.91 -13.67 -28.25
CA ARG A 303 -20.32 -14.00 -28.51
C ARG A 303 -21.13 -12.70 -28.57
N PRO A 304 -21.39 -12.20 -29.78
CA PRO A 304 -22.14 -10.95 -29.92
C PRO A 304 -23.53 -11.05 -29.27
N VAL A 305 -23.96 -9.95 -28.70
CA VAL A 305 -25.22 -9.78 -27.92
C VAL A 305 -26.48 -10.09 -28.74
N ASN A 306 -26.34 -10.33 -30.04
CA ASN A 306 -27.47 -10.59 -30.97
C ASN A 306 -28.16 -11.97 -30.79
N ASP A 307 -27.63 -12.85 -29.95
CA ASP A 307 -28.29 -14.08 -29.49
C ASP A 307 -29.26 -13.83 -28.31
N LEU A 308 -29.70 -12.59 -28.16
CA LEU A 308 -30.63 -12.17 -27.14
C LEU A 308 -32.04 -12.77 -27.43
N GLY A 309 -32.42 -13.81 -26.70
CA GLY A 309 -33.82 -14.15 -26.55
C GLY A 309 -34.34 -15.44 -27.23
N ALA A 310 -33.47 -16.35 -27.70
CA ALA A 310 -33.94 -17.62 -28.28
C ALA A 310 -34.46 -18.64 -27.23
N ASP A 311 -34.12 -18.51 -25.94
CA ASP A 311 -34.37 -19.58 -24.97
C ASP A 311 -35.48 -19.29 -23.93
N GLY A 312 -36.25 -18.21 -24.09
CA GLY A 312 -37.41 -17.92 -23.20
C GLY A 312 -37.10 -17.69 -21.73
N LEU A 313 -35.81 -17.56 -21.35
CA LEU A 313 -35.35 -17.29 -20.00
C LEU A 313 -35.46 -15.79 -19.68
N ILE A 314 -35.80 -15.46 -18.43
CA ILE A 314 -35.92 -14.08 -17.91
C ILE A 314 -34.63 -13.26 -18.11
N MET A 315 -33.49 -13.94 -18.20
CA MET A 315 -32.18 -13.34 -18.49
C MET A 315 -31.40 -14.22 -19.47
N ASP A 316 -31.05 -13.65 -20.60
CA ASP A 316 -30.16 -14.30 -21.56
C ASP A 316 -28.69 -14.22 -21.15
N TRP A 317 -27.84 -14.98 -21.85
CA TRP A 317 -26.41 -15.05 -21.59
C TRP A 317 -25.72 -13.68 -21.72
N GLY A 318 -26.08 -12.89 -22.75
CA GLY A 318 -25.49 -11.57 -23.00
C GLY A 318 -25.85 -10.55 -21.94
N THR A 319 -27.09 -10.52 -21.48
CA THR A 319 -27.57 -9.68 -20.39
C THR A 319 -26.78 -9.95 -19.11
N ILE A 320 -26.53 -11.23 -18.77
CA ILE A 320 -25.73 -11.57 -17.57
C ILE A 320 -24.31 -11.02 -17.67
N VAL A 321 -23.64 -11.16 -18.83
CA VAL A 321 -22.29 -10.64 -19.06
C VAL A 321 -22.26 -9.12 -18.97
N LEU A 322 -23.24 -8.41 -19.50
CA LEU A 322 -23.34 -6.95 -19.38
C LEU A 322 -23.53 -6.51 -17.92
N ILE A 323 -24.33 -7.24 -17.13
CA ILE A 323 -24.48 -6.97 -15.69
C ILE A 323 -23.15 -7.20 -14.96
N GLN A 324 -22.40 -8.27 -15.28
CA GLN A 324 -21.07 -8.52 -14.70
C GLN A 324 -20.14 -7.34 -14.96
N ILE A 325 -20.03 -6.89 -16.21
CA ILE A 325 -19.20 -5.73 -16.59
C ILE A 325 -19.66 -4.47 -15.87
N GLY A 326 -20.97 -4.20 -15.86
CA GLY A 326 -21.56 -3.06 -15.17
C GLY A 326 -21.19 -3.06 -13.68
N LEU A 327 -21.27 -4.21 -13.02
CA LEU A 327 -20.90 -4.36 -11.61
C LEU A 327 -19.39 -4.11 -11.37
N ILE A 328 -18.51 -4.67 -12.22
CA ILE A 328 -17.07 -4.45 -12.14
C ILE A 328 -16.73 -2.97 -12.30
N LEU A 329 -17.31 -2.31 -13.31
CA LEU A 329 -17.08 -0.88 -13.54
C LEU A 329 -17.63 -0.03 -12.39
N LEU A 330 -18.79 -0.40 -11.83
CA LEU A 330 -19.35 0.27 -10.65
C LEU A 330 -18.41 0.13 -9.44
N MET A 331 -17.87 -1.07 -9.17
CA MET A 331 -16.86 -1.28 -8.11
C MET A 331 -15.65 -0.38 -8.31
N ARG A 332 -15.18 -0.23 -9.56
CA ARG A 332 -14.05 0.65 -9.91
C ARG A 332 -14.38 2.11 -9.65
N ILE A 333 -15.54 2.58 -10.09
CA ILE A 333 -16.01 3.95 -9.87
C ILE A 333 -16.09 4.26 -8.38
N ILE A 334 -16.70 3.37 -7.60
CA ILE A 334 -16.81 3.51 -6.14
C ILE A 334 -15.44 3.63 -5.50
N THR A 335 -14.50 2.75 -5.86
CA THR A 335 -13.14 2.74 -5.30
C THR A 335 -12.36 4.00 -5.66
N ASP A 336 -12.41 4.38 -6.94
CA ASP A 336 -11.71 5.58 -7.43
C ASP A 336 -12.27 6.87 -6.79
N PHE A 337 -13.59 6.95 -6.61
CA PHE A 337 -14.23 8.07 -5.92
C PHE A 337 -13.87 8.12 -4.44
N TYR A 338 -13.91 6.98 -3.75
CA TYR A 338 -13.64 6.88 -2.32
C TYR A 338 -12.21 7.34 -1.97
N PHE A 339 -11.20 6.87 -2.73
CA PHE A 339 -9.78 7.19 -2.52
C PHE A 339 -9.31 8.43 -3.29
N ARG A 340 -10.22 9.20 -3.89
CA ARG A 340 -9.90 10.41 -4.67
C ARG A 340 -8.93 10.15 -5.83
N GLY A 341 -9.08 8.98 -6.46
CA GLY A 341 -8.31 8.54 -7.60
C GLY A 341 -8.68 9.22 -8.92
N SER A 342 -8.46 8.54 -10.04
CA SER A 342 -8.78 9.03 -11.39
C SER A 342 -10.26 8.83 -11.71
N LYS A 343 -10.91 9.87 -12.25
CA LYS A 343 -12.32 9.80 -12.67
C LYS A 343 -12.57 8.94 -13.92
N ILE A 344 -11.51 8.55 -14.63
CA ILE A 344 -11.59 7.83 -15.91
C ILE A 344 -10.89 6.47 -15.89
N SER A 345 -10.23 6.11 -14.78
CA SER A 345 -9.41 4.90 -14.69
C SER A 345 -10.24 3.62 -14.85
N PHE A 346 -11.51 3.65 -14.50
CA PHE A 346 -12.42 2.50 -14.59
C PHE A 346 -12.60 1.98 -16.03
N VAL A 347 -12.55 2.87 -17.03
CA VAL A 347 -12.66 2.50 -18.46
C VAL A 347 -11.51 1.59 -18.88
N PHE A 348 -10.33 1.75 -18.28
CA PHE A 348 -9.14 0.98 -18.58
C PHE A 348 -9.02 -0.29 -17.72
N HIS A 349 -10.07 -0.70 -17.03
CA HIS A 349 -10.04 -1.85 -16.13
C HIS A 349 -9.46 -3.12 -16.78
N PRO A 350 -9.89 -3.54 -18.01
CA PRO A 350 -9.33 -4.76 -18.61
C PRO A 350 -7.83 -4.69 -18.86
N LEU A 351 -7.33 -3.53 -19.30
CA LEU A 351 -5.89 -3.33 -19.56
C LEU A 351 -5.09 -3.37 -18.27
N GLY A 352 -5.58 -2.71 -17.22
CA GLY A 352 -4.90 -2.71 -15.93
C GLY A 352 -4.93 -4.08 -15.25
N MET A 353 -6.00 -4.84 -15.39
CA MET A 353 -6.09 -6.21 -14.86
C MET A 353 -5.17 -7.16 -15.64
N ALA A 354 -5.12 -7.04 -16.97
CA ALA A 354 -4.18 -7.81 -17.79
C ALA A 354 -2.72 -7.49 -17.42
N PHE A 355 -2.38 -6.22 -17.24
CA PHE A 355 -1.06 -5.82 -16.75
C PHE A 355 -0.73 -6.44 -15.39
N LEU A 356 -1.69 -6.43 -14.46
CA LEU A 356 -1.50 -7.01 -13.13
C LEU A 356 -1.25 -8.51 -13.21
N ILE A 357 -2.04 -9.26 -13.98
CA ILE A 357 -1.83 -10.70 -14.22
C ILE A 357 -0.44 -10.97 -14.80
N LEU A 358 -0.02 -10.18 -15.78
CA LEU A 358 1.32 -10.30 -16.38
C LEU A 358 2.42 -10.03 -15.34
N ALA A 359 2.30 -9.00 -14.52
CA ALA A 359 3.26 -8.69 -13.47
C ALA A 359 3.37 -9.82 -12.43
N VAL A 360 2.25 -10.48 -12.09
CA VAL A 360 2.22 -11.67 -11.23
C VAL A 360 3.01 -12.81 -11.87
N ILE A 361 2.73 -13.12 -13.13
CA ILE A 361 3.39 -14.23 -13.86
C ILE A 361 4.90 -13.96 -13.95
N VAL A 362 5.29 -12.74 -14.34
CA VAL A 362 6.72 -12.37 -14.46
C VAL A 362 7.42 -12.42 -13.10
N GLY A 363 6.80 -11.89 -12.04
CA GLY A 363 7.36 -11.92 -10.69
C GLY A 363 7.56 -13.34 -10.18
N ALA A 364 6.55 -14.21 -10.34
CA ALA A 364 6.63 -15.62 -9.97
C ALA A 364 7.70 -16.37 -10.80
N SER A 365 7.78 -16.12 -12.11
CA SER A 365 8.75 -16.76 -13.00
C SER A 365 10.18 -16.34 -12.65
N ARG A 366 10.45 -15.03 -12.45
CA ARG A 366 11.79 -14.56 -12.04
C ARG A 366 12.23 -15.22 -10.74
N ARG A 367 11.29 -15.40 -9.78
CA ARG A 367 11.59 -16.08 -8.54
C ARG A 367 11.89 -17.57 -8.74
N ALA A 368 11.07 -18.27 -9.50
CA ALA A 368 11.27 -19.70 -9.80
C ALA A 368 12.59 -19.98 -10.51
N LEU A 369 13.02 -19.04 -11.38
CA LEU A 369 14.29 -19.12 -12.12
C LEU A 369 15.50 -18.59 -11.32
N GLY A 370 15.31 -18.13 -10.06
CA GLY A 370 16.38 -17.57 -9.24
C GLY A 370 16.92 -16.21 -9.75
N VAL A 371 16.21 -15.55 -10.67
CA VAL A 371 16.57 -14.22 -11.18
C VAL A 371 16.24 -13.19 -10.12
N GLY A 372 17.25 -12.41 -9.70
CA GLY A 372 17.07 -11.33 -8.72
C GLY A 372 16.20 -10.17 -9.26
N ILE A 373 15.82 -9.28 -8.36
CA ILE A 373 15.14 -8.02 -8.68
C ILE A 373 16.04 -6.83 -8.37
N ALA A 374 16.15 -5.91 -9.32
CA ALA A 374 16.85 -4.65 -9.13
C ALA A 374 15.88 -3.61 -8.53
N TRP A 375 16.33 -2.90 -7.48
CA TRP A 375 15.56 -1.80 -6.88
C TRP A 375 16.48 -0.73 -6.30
N LYS A 376 16.34 0.51 -6.74
CA LYS A 376 17.17 1.65 -6.33
C LYS A 376 18.67 1.32 -6.36
N ASP A 377 19.15 0.86 -7.51
CA ASP A 377 20.56 0.48 -7.80
C ASP A 377 21.12 -0.67 -6.93
N ARG A 378 20.23 -1.45 -6.32
CA ARG A 378 20.59 -2.65 -5.55
C ARG A 378 19.93 -3.88 -6.15
N LEU A 379 20.71 -4.96 -6.29
CA LEU A 379 20.22 -6.26 -6.75
C LEU A 379 19.85 -7.12 -5.53
N TYR A 380 18.59 -7.55 -5.47
CA TYR A 380 18.10 -8.46 -4.46
C TYR A 380 17.93 -9.84 -5.06
N HIS A 381 18.81 -10.76 -4.69
CA HIS A 381 18.62 -12.18 -4.96
C HIS A 381 17.65 -12.78 -3.94
N SER A 382 17.02 -13.90 -4.28
CA SER A 382 16.19 -14.66 -3.35
C SER A 382 17.00 -14.91 -2.08
N ILE A 383 16.75 -14.12 -1.02
CA ILE A 383 17.26 -14.49 0.30
C ILE A 383 16.50 -15.75 0.66
N SER A 384 17.22 -16.85 0.55
CA SER A 384 16.79 -18.20 0.80
C SER A 384 16.24 -18.36 2.22
N ASN A 385 15.22 -19.20 2.31
CA ASN A 385 14.79 -19.94 3.47
C ASN A 385 14.07 -19.18 4.58
N ILE A 386 12.75 -19.10 4.37
CA ILE A 386 11.83 -19.24 5.48
C ILE A 386 11.90 -20.71 5.93
N LYS A 387 12.64 -21.01 6.99
CA LYS A 387 12.35 -22.15 7.84
C LYS A 387 11.48 -21.67 8.97
#